data_0764b7ed34fb39ce34ca42923af0b6e4
#
_entry.id   0764b7ed34fb39ce34ca42923af0b6e4
#
_cell.length_a   1.000
_cell.length_b   1.000
_cell.length_c   1.000
_cell.angle_alpha   90.00
_cell.angle_beta   90.00
_cell.angle_gamma   90.00
#
_symmetry.space_group_name_H-M   'P 1'
#
loop_
_entity.id
_entity.type
_entity.pdbx_description
1 polymer ?
#
loop_
_entity_poly.entity_id
_entity_poly.type
_entity_poly.pdbx_seq_one_letter_code
_entity_poly.pdbx_strand_id
1 'polypeptide(L)'
;AIGHSFPCFAGFKGGKAMAVFSGFVLATNWLFALLGVTFFFIIFYWKKYVSLASISGTLFVFLLSIAPAFVPEMRFGYWWFGPGLGMAETYIYMLSLLVLASYVWIRHIPNIKRLIKHEEPHTKFKKTPKIEHNAK
;
A
#
# COMPACT_ATOMS: atom_id res chain seq x y z
N ALA A 1 3.86 -7.68 -9.81
CA ALA A 1 4.75 -7.29 -8.69
C ALA A 1 6.23 -7.44 -9.09
N ILE A 2 6.65 -8.62 -9.52
CA ILE A 2 8.07 -8.91 -9.86
C ILE A 2 8.59 -7.97 -10.95
N GLY A 3 7.88 -7.82 -12.08
CA GLY A 3 8.28 -6.92 -13.17
C GLY A 3 8.37 -5.44 -12.76
N HIS A 4 7.54 -4.98 -11.80
CA HIS A 4 7.64 -3.63 -11.25
C HIS A 4 8.88 -3.45 -10.36
N SER A 5 9.29 -4.50 -9.65
CA SER A 5 10.43 -4.46 -8.73
C SER A 5 11.78 -4.71 -9.44
N PHE A 6 11.75 -5.40 -10.58
CA PHE A 6 12.93 -5.74 -11.38
C PHE A 6 12.68 -5.43 -12.86
N PRO A 7 12.48 -4.14 -13.22
CA PRO A 7 12.25 -3.77 -14.61
C PRO A 7 13.55 -3.95 -15.44
N CYS A 8 13.48 -4.73 -16.50
CA CYS A 8 14.63 -4.99 -17.37
C CYS A 8 15.21 -3.70 -17.97
N PHE A 9 14.33 -2.74 -18.30
CA PHE A 9 14.70 -1.46 -18.90
C PHE A 9 15.32 -0.45 -17.93
N ALA A 10 15.28 -0.71 -16.61
CA ALA A 10 15.82 0.20 -15.60
C ALA A 10 16.96 -0.44 -14.77
N GLY A 11 17.73 -1.33 -15.39
CA GLY A 11 18.85 -2.02 -14.74
C GLY A 11 18.45 -2.79 -13.48
N PHE A 12 17.26 -3.38 -13.49
CA PHE A 12 16.68 -4.15 -12.39
C PHE A 12 16.51 -3.37 -11.06
N LYS A 13 16.55 -2.03 -11.11
CA LYS A 13 16.33 -1.15 -9.97
C LYS A 13 14.90 -0.63 -10.01
N GLY A 14 13.95 -1.39 -9.48
CA GLY A 14 12.53 -1.04 -9.45
C GLY A 14 12.02 -0.64 -8.08
N GLY A 15 10.72 -0.39 -8.04
CA GLY A 15 9.98 0.02 -6.85
C GLY A 15 9.79 -1.10 -5.83
N LYS A 16 9.09 -0.77 -4.75
CA LYS A 16 8.77 -1.68 -3.63
C LYS A 16 7.42 -2.37 -3.80
N ALA A 17 6.90 -2.45 -5.02
CA ALA A 17 5.63 -3.05 -5.40
C ALA A 17 4.38 -2.45 -4.73
N MET A 18 4.50 -1.31 -4.06
CA MET A 18 3.38 -0.66 -3.39
C MET A 18 2.29 -0.22 -4.36
N ALA A 19 2.66 0.34 -5.52
CA ALA A 19 1.72 0.70 -6.57
C ALA A 19 0.96 -0.52 -7.13
N VAL A 20 1.64 -1.66 -7.26
CA VAL A 20 1.01 -2.91 -7.71
C VAL A 20 0.02 -3.43 -6.68
N PHE A 21 0.39 -3.41 -5.39
CA PHE A 21 -0.51 -3.77 -4.29
C PHE A 21 -1.75 -2.87 -4.27
N SER A 22 -1.55 -1.55 -4.29
CA SER A 22 -2.66 -0.59 -4.27
C SER A 22 -3.56 -0.71 -5.50
N GLY A 23 -2.97 -0.92 -6.69
CA GLY A 23 -3.71 -1.13 -7.93
C GLY A 23 -4.54 -2.43 -7.91
N PHE A 24 -3.98 -3.51 -7.35
CA PHE A 24 -4.70 -4.76 -7.19
C PHE A 24 -5.91 -4.59 -6.24
N VAL A 25 -5.71 -3.97 -5.09
CA VAL A 25 -6.80 -3.72 -4.13
C VAL A 25 -7.87 -2.82 -4.73
N LEU A 26 -7.47 -1.74 -5.42
CA LEU A 26 -8.41 -0.84 -6.08
C LEU A 26 -9.23 -1.53 -7.17
N ALA A 27 -8.60 -2.39 -7.96
CA ALA A 27 -9.28 -3.13 -9.02
C ALA A 27 -10.25 -4.20 -8.50
N THR A 28 -9.99 -4.74 -7.30
CA THR A 28 -10.76 -5.86 -6.75
C THR A 28 -11.77 -5.44 -5.70
N ASN A 29 -11.43 -4.48 -4.85
CA ASN A 29 -12.32 -3.98 -3.80
C ASN A 29 -12.06 -2.49 -3.53
N TRP A 30 -12.91 -1.65 -4.09
CA TRP A 30 -12.78 -0.19 -3.96
C TRP A 30 -12.90 0.29 -2.49
N LEU A 31 -13.73 -0.39 -1.67
CA LEU A 31 -13.90 -0.03 -0.27
C LEU A 31 -12.61 -0.27 0.53
N PHE A 32 -11.98 -1.43 0.33
CA PHE A 32 -10.70 -1.72 0.98
C PHE A 32 -9.59 -0.81 0.48
N ALA A 33 -9.62 -0.41 -0.80
CA ALA A 33 -8.70 0.58 -1.34
C ALA A 33 -8.89 1.94 -0.64
N LEU A 34 -10.13 2.41 -0.49
CA LEU A 34 -10.45 3.66 0.18
C LEU A 34 -9.98 3.64 1.65
N LEU A 35 -10.31 2.59 2.38
CA LEU A 35 -9.91 2.42 3.78
C LEU A 35 -8.39 2.32 3.93
N GLY A 36 -7.73 1.56 3.05
CA GLY A 36 -6.27 1.40 3.04
C GLY A 36 -5.54 2.71 2.76
N VAL A 37 -6.00 3.48 1.78
CA VAL A 37 -5.44 4.80 1.45
C VAL A 37 -5.67 5.78 2.60
N THR A 38 -6.86 5.80 3.18
CA THR A 38 -7.16 6.65 4.34
C THR A 38 -6.25 6.31 5.51
N PHE A 39 -6.10 5.04 5.84
CA PHE A 39 -5.22 4.57 6.91
C PHE A 39 -3.75 4.91 6.63
N PHE A 40 -3.30 4.73 5.38
CA PHE A 40 -1.95 5.14 4.95
C PHE A 40 -1.71 6.62 5.23
N PHE A 41 -2.63 7.51 4.84
CA PHE A 41 -2.47 8.95 5.07
C PHE A 41 -2.51 9.31 6.55
N ILE A 42 -3.36 8.68 7.36
CA ILE A 42 -3.38 8.90 8.82
C ILE A 42 -2.00 8.62 9.43
N ILE A 43 -1.42 7.47 9.14
CA ILE A 43 -0.08 7.10 9.64
C ILE A 43 0.99 8.02 9.07
N PHE A 44 0.91 8.36 7.79
CA PHE A 44 1.86 9.23 7.12
C PHE A 44 1.88 10.64 7.73
N TYR A 45 0.73 11.26 7.95
CA TYR A 45 0.65 12.60 8.57
C TYR A 45 1.09 12.58 10.03
N TRP A 46 0.80 11.49 10.75
CA TRP A 46 1.17 11.36 12.16
C TRP A 46 2.68 11.16 12.33
N LYS A 47 3.26 10.22 11.61
CA LYS A 47 4.67 9.79 11.80
C LYS A 47 5.64 10.36 10.77
N LYS A 48 5.15 10.86 9.62
CA LYS A 48 5.95 11.41 8.50
C LYS A 48 6.96 10.44 7.88
N TYR A 49 6.76 9.13 8.07
CA TYR A 49 7.54 8.05 7.46
C TYR A 49 6.69 7.31 6.42
N VAL A 50 7.06 7.44 5.14
CA VAL A 50 6.35 6.75 4.04
C VAL A 50 6.46 5.24 4.18
N SER A 51 7.63 4.73 4.57
CA SER A 51 7.85 3.29 4.72
C SER A 51 6.97 2.69 5.82
N LEU A 52 6.82 3.38 6.95
CA LEU A 52 5.94 2.94 8.04
C LEU A 52 4.47 2.94 7.59
N ALA A 53 4.03 4.01 6.92
CA ALA A 53 2.68 4.11 6.41
C ALA A 53 2.37 3.01 5.37
N SER A 54 3.34 2.67 4.51
CA SER A 54 3.19 1.60 3.52
C SER A 54 3.04 0.23 4.16
N ILE A 55 3.91 -0.11 5.12
CA ILE A 55 3.90 -1.41 5.79
C ILE A 55 2.62 -1.58 6.62
N SER A 56 2.26 -0.56 7.40
CA SER A 56 1.04 -0.60 8.23
C SER A 56 -0.23 -0.58 7.37
N GLY A 57 -0.25 0.17 6.26
CA GLY A 57 -1.37 0.21 5.33
C GLY A 57 -1.61 -1.14 4.64
N THR A 58 -0.55 -1.82 4.17
CA THR A 58 -0.68 -3.16 3.57
C THR A 58 -1.11 -4.20 4.59
N LEU A 59 -0.60 -4.13 5.82
CA LEU A 59 -1.03 -5.00 6.92
C LEU A 59 -2.51 -4.78 7.24
N PHE A 60 -2.95 -3.53 7.34
CA PHE A 60 -4.33 -3.18 7.63
C PHE A 60 -5.29 -3.72 6.56
N VAL A 61 -4.99 -3.52 5.27
CA VAL A 61 -5.81 -4.05 4.16
C VAL A 61 -5.83 -5.58 4.17
N PHE A 62 -4.70 -6.23 4.46
CA PHE A 62 -4.66 -7.69 4.60
C PHE A 62 -5.57 -8.16 5.75
N LEU A 63 -5.51 -7.54 6.92
CA LEU A 63 -6.37 -7.87 8.06
C LEU A 63 -7.85 -7.64 7.74
N LEU A 64 -8.18 -6.56 7.03
CA LEU A 64 -9.55 -6.33 6.55
C LEU A 64 -10.03 -7.45 5.62
N SER A 65 -9.16 -8.03 4.80
CA SER A 65 -9.54 -9.12 3.88
C SER A 65 -9.91 -10.42 4.58
N ILE A 66 -9.59 -10.56 5.86
CA ILE A 66 -9.96 -11.73 6.67
C ILE A 66 -11.44 -11.66 7.10
N ALA A 67 -11.96 -10.45 7.36
CA ALA A 67 -13.31 -10.26 7.86
C ALA A 67 -14.41 -10.90 6.98
N PRO A 68 -14.39 -10.80 5.63
CA PRO A 68 -15.38 -11.45 4.76
C PRO A 68 -15.40 -12.97 4.83
N ALA A 69 -14.34 -13.61 5.32
CA ALA A 69 -14.34 -15.06 5.52
C ALA A 69 -15.27 -15.48 6.67
N PHE A 70 -15.42 -14.63 7.69
CA PHE A 70 -16.23 -14.90 8.87
C PHE A 70 -17.58 -14.18 8.85
N VAL A 71 -17.67 -13.05 8.16
CA VAL A 71 -18.87 -12.20 8.08
C VAL A 71 -19.32 -12.11 6.61
N PRO A 72 -20.30 -12.93 6.20
CA PRO A 72 -20.75 -12.98 4.79
C PRO A 72 -21.25 -11.64 4.27
N GLU A 73 -21.83 -10.81 5.13
CA GLU A 73 -22.32 -9.48 4.79
C GLU A 73 -21.20 -8.53 4.32
N MET A 74 -19.97 -8.78 4.73
CA MET A 74 -18.81 -8.00 4.32
C MET A 74 -18.22 -8.41 2.97
N ARG A 75 -18.81 -9.37 2.27
CA ARG A 75 -18.42 -9.77 0.92
C ARG A 75 -18.91 -8.84 -0.17
N PHE A 76 -19.75 -7.85 0.18
CA PHE A 76 -20.11 -6.79 -0.77
C PHE A 76 -18.89 -5.88 -1.04
N GLY A 77 -18.90 -5.22 -2.19
CA GLY A 77 -17.81 -4.29 -2.56
C GLY A 77 -16.63 -4.94 -3.26
N TYR A 78 -16.64 -6.25 -3.41
CA TYR A 78 -15.82 -6.92 -4.39
C TYR A 78 -16.40 -6.67 -5.78
N TRP A 79 -15.59 -6.13 -6.67
CA TRP A 79 -16.02 -5.56 -7.93
C TRP A 79 -16.94 -4.35 -7.79
N TRP A 80 -16.71 -3.39 -8.65
CA TRP A 80 -17.42 -2.11 -8.66
C TRP A 80 -18.94 -2.26 -8.84
N PHE A 81 -19.44 -3.39 -9.38
CA PHE A 81 -20.85 -3.59 -9.72
C PHE A 81 -21.32 -5.06 -9.66
N GLY A 82 -20.58 -5.95 -9.02
CA GLY A 82 -20.92 -7.38 -9.02
C GLY A 82 -21.59 -7.89 -7.75
N PRO A 83 -22.26 -9.04 -7.82
CA PRO A 83 -22.65 -9.78 -6.63
C PRO A 83 -21.41 -10.11 -5.80
N GLY A 84 -21.52 -10.11 -4.49
CA GLY A 84 -20.41 -10.41 -3.59
C GLY A 84 -19.72 -11.74 -3.94
N LEU A 85 -18.46 -11.88 -3.52
CA LEU A 85 -17.69 -13.11 -3.73
C LEU A 85 -18.30 -14.29 -2.98
N GLY A 86 -18.25 -15.48 -3.57
CA GLY A 86 -18.43 -16.74 -2.88
C GLY A 86 -17.30 -17.02 -1.89
N MET A 87 -17.40 -18.13 -1.15
CA MET A 87 -16.39 -18.51 -0.16
C MET A 87 -15.02 -18.78 -0.80
N ALA A 88 -14.99 -19.53 -1.91
CA ALA A 88 -13.75 -19.88 -2.59
C ALA A 88 -13.01 -18.65 -3.10
N GLU A 89 -13.72 -17.72 -3.73
CA GLU A 89 -13.16 -16.48 -4.24
C GLU A 89 -12.64 -15.58 -3.10
N THR A 90 -13.33 -15.57 -1.95
CA THR A 90 -12.88 -14.84 -0.76
C THR A 90 -11.54 -15.38 -0.26
N TYR A 91 -11.36 -16.70 -0.17
CA TYR A 91 -10.08 -17.29 0.22
C TYR A 91 -8.97 -17.05 -0.80
N ILE A 92 -9.28 -17.14 -2.10
CA ILE A 92 -8.31 -16.84 -3.18
C ILE A 92 -7.86 -15.38 -3.08
N TYR A 93 -8.79 -14.46 -2.85
CA TYR A 93 -8.48 -13.04 -2.67
C TYR A 93 -7.58 -12.81 -1.46
N MET A 94 -7.94 -13.37 -0.31
CA MET A 94 -7.15 -13.26 0.92
C MET A 94 -5.73 -13.82 0.74
N LEU A 95 -5.59 -14.98 0.08
CA LEU A 95 -4.28 -15.57 -0.22
C LEU A 95 -3.47 -14.69 -1.17
N SER A 96 -4.11 -14.11 -2.19
CA SER A 96 -3.46 -13.19 -3.13
C SER A 96 -2.94 -11.94 -2.42
N LEU A 97 -3.72 -11.38 -1.50
CA LEU A 97 -3.28 -10.24 -0.69
C LEU A 97 -2.15 -10.62 0.26
N LEU A 98 -2.18 -11.80 0.86
CA LEU A 98 -1.09 -12.29 1.71
C LEU A 98 0.22 -12.37 0.92
N VAL A 99 0.20 -12.94 -0.27
CA VAL A 99 1.37 -13.06 -1.14
C VAL A 99 1.90 -11.68 -1.53
N LEU A 100 1.01 -10.77 -1.96
CA LEU A 100 1.40 -9.41 -2.35
C LEU A 100 1.91 -8.59 -1.16
N ALA A 101 1.26 -8.66 0.00
CA ALA A 101 1.69 -7.97 1.21
C ALA A 101 3.05 -8.49 1.70
N SER A 102 3.24 -9.81 1.73
CA SER A 102 4.51 -10.43 2.09
C SER A 102 5.64 -9.95 1.17
N TYR A 103 5.38 -9.89 -0.13
CA TYR A 103 6.35 -9.37 -1.10
C TYR A 103 6.69 -7.89 -0.83
N VAL A 104 5.69 -7.05 -0.56
CA VAL A 104 5.91 -5.64 -0.17
C VAL A 104 6.74 -5.55 1.10
N TRP A 105 6.45 -6.34 2.13
CA TRP A 105 7.19 -6.33 3.40
C TRP A 105 8.64 -6.74 3.22
N ILE A 106 8.92 -7.80 2.45
CA ILE A 106 10.29 -8.24 2.13
C ILE A 106 11.06 -7.08 1.46
N ARG A 107 10.44 -6.37 0.52
CA ARG A 107 11.05 -5.22 -0.16
C ARG A 107 11.25 -4.00 0.75
N HIS A 108 10.56 -3.95 1.90
CA HIS A 108 10.71 -2.89 2.90
C HIS A 108 11.68 -3.25 4.04
N ILE A 109 12.23 -4.47 4.09
CA ILE A 109 13.20 -4.87 5.14
C ILE A 109 14.32 -3.84 5.34
N PRO A 110 14.99 -3.31 4.30
CA PRO A 110 16.03 -2.31 4.49
C PRO A 110 15.52 -1.01 5.14
N ASN A 111 14.27 -0.65 4.85
CA ASN A 111 13.63 0.53 5.44
C ASN A 111 13.23 0.28 6.90
N ILE A 112 12.75 -0.92 7.23
CA ILE A 112 12.44 -1.34 8.61
C ILE A 112 13.70 -1.24 9.46
N LYS A 113 14.84 -1.72 8.96
CA LYS A 113 16.13 -1.62 9.66
C LYS A 113 16.53 -0.17 9.93
N ARG A 114 16.30 0.75 8.97
CA ARG A 114 16.55 2.18 9.14
C ARG A 114 15.56 2.84 10.12
N LEU A 115 14.29 2.43 10.09
CA LEU A 115 13.29 2.91 11.05
C LEU A 115 13.67 2.55 12.49
N ILE A 116 14.11 1.31 12.74
CA ILE A 116 14.54 0.84 14.07
C ILE A 116 15.77 1.61 14.55
N LYS A 117 16.69 1.96 13.63
CA LYS A 117 17.90 2.76 13.94
C LYS A 117 17.65 4.27 13.97
N HIS A 118 16.41 4.73 13.78
CA HIS A 118 16.06 6.15 13.64
C HIS A 118 16.80 6.87 12.51
N GLU A 119 17.24 6.13 11.48
CA GLU A 119 18.00 6.65 10.31
C GLU A 119 17.10 6.86 9.08
N GLU A 120 15.79 6.55 9.16
CA GLU A 120 14.89 6.74 8.03
C GLU A 120 14.59 8.24 7.84
N PRO A 121 14.79 8.78 6.63
CA PRO A 121 14.56 10.20 6.38
C PRO A 121 13.10 10.57 6.53
N HIS A 122 12.81 11.59 7.34
CA HIS A 122 11.49 12.20 7.40
C HIS A 122 11.15 12.88 6.08
N THR A 123 9.93 12.73 5.62
CA THR A 123 9.43 13.48 4.46
C THR A 123 9.31 14.95 4.84
N LYS A 124 10.29 15.77 4.44
CA LYS A 124 10.23 17.23 4.57
C LYS A 124 9.45 17.76 3.36
N PHE A 125 8.31 18.37 3.58
CA PHE A 125 7.67 19.19 2.54
C PHE A 125 8.59 20.38 2.29
N LYS A 126 9.29 20.40 1.15
CA LYS A 126 10.17 21.50 0.77
C LYS A 126 9.28 22.74 0.59
N LYS A 127 9.44 23.75 1.46
CA LYS A 127 8.82 25.06 1.19
C LYS A 127 9.35 25.52 -0.16
N THR A 128 8.45 25.86 -1.07
CA THR A 128 8.80 26.45 -2.37
C THR A 128 9.71 27.65 -2.10
N PRO A 129 10.87 27.76 -2.74
CA PRO A 129 11.69 28.97 -2.58
C PRO A 129 10.85 30.16 -3.04
N LYS A 130 10.79 31.20 -2.20
CA LYS A 130 10.21 32.49 -2.63
C LYS A 130 11.04 32.98 -3.80
N ILE A 131 10.43 33.06 -4.97
CA ILE A 131 11.01 33.76 -6.11
C ILE A 131 11.00 35.23 -5.72
N GLU A 132 12.14 35.76 -5.27
CA GLU A 132 12.33 37.21 -5.16
C GLU A 132 12.37 37.74 -6.58
N HIS A 133 11.26 38.36 -7.01
CA HIS A 133 11.24 39.25 -8.15
C HIS A 133 12.08 40.48 -7.80
N ASN A 134 13.39 40.45 -8.09
CA ASN A 134 14.20 41.64 -8.20
C ASN A 134 13.71 42.38 -9.45
N ALA A 135 12.72 43.26 -9.26
CA ALA A 135 12.43 44.32 -10.21
C ALA A 135 13.61 45.31 -10.20
N LYS A 136 14.35 45.35 -11.27
CA LYS A 136 15.20 46.47 -11.66
C LYS A 136 14.55 47.19 -12.81
#